data_5033e0862b0286565d343cfee7cbc9b1
#
_entry.id   5033e0862b0286565d343cfee7cbc9b1
#
_cell.length_a   1.000
_cell.length_b   1.000
_cell.length_c   1.000
_cell.angle_alpha   90.00
_cell.angle_beta   90.00
_cell.angle_gamma   90.00
#
_symmetry.space_group_name_H-M   'P 1'
#
loop_
_entity.id
_entity.type
_entity.pdbx_description
1 polymer ?
#
loop_
_entity_poly.entity_id
_entity_poly.type
_entity_poly.pdbx_seq_one_letter_code
_entity_poly.pdbx_strand_id
1 'polypeptide(L)'
;MAAPLRGYPRAWSGGTSGPVTAEVAFAPLFPGPDPIEFLDLARLRKNVENFIQANRGKLKGKIVLLDRLREVEVPSKEPLATRYDDAKLAELTKDVEPRVPAHWTWPLESVPLEKEERDALMRTLPLEVREDFWERHQRVQLSLYEFLRSEGVAGVLMTDRRGPGGILFAESTGGFFTDAGLPPPVLVLTPESYNRVLRLFEHGLNPRVTIDVQATFDSSDPHGYNVVAELPGSKKRDEVVMLGAHLDSWHSGTGATDNAAGCAVALEAFRILKALKLPLTRTVRIALWSGEEQGLLGSRGYVREHFADPVTMKTQAEHAKLAGYFNVDNGAGKIRGVYLQENGMVRPIFEAWMAPLRDLGVTTLTNRDTEGTDHLSFDAVGLPGFQFIQDPLDYRSRTHHSELDTFDHAPAGDLLQAAAVLASFVYDAANRPEMLPRKPLPPALPPKREPSLSSPR
;
A
#
# COMPACT_ATOMS: atom_id res chain seq x y z
N MET A 1 6.77 20.76 34.91
CA MET A 1 5.71 19.71 34.84
C MET A 1 6.03 18.80 33.67
N ALA A 2 6.15 17.50 33.88
CA ALA A 2 6.32 16.52 32.80
C ALA A 2 4.94 16.01 32.38
N ALA A 3 4.75 15.81 31.08
CA ALA A 3 3.50 15.28 30.54
C ALA A 3 3.83 14.24 29.47
N PRO A 4 3.13 13.10 29.43
CA PRO A 4 3.36 12.08 28.42
C PRO A 4 2.98 12.60 27.03
N LEU A 5 3.70 12.11 26.03
CA LEU A 5 3.37 12.24 24.61
C LEU A 5 2.97 10.87 24.09
N ARG A 6 1.93 10.84 23.27
CA ARG A 6 1.55 9.61 22.57
C ARG A 6 2.19 9.61 21.18
N GLY A 7 3.01 8.60 20.91
CA GLY A 7 3.72 8.48 19.64
C GLY A 7 4.21 7.08 19.41
N TYR A 8 4.59 6.79 18.15
CA TYR A 8 5.13 5.52 17.72
C TYR A 8 6.34 5.73 16.81
N PRO A 9 7.42 4.91 16.90
CA PRO A 9 8.54 5.03 15.99
C PRO A 9 8.15 4.60 14.57
N ARG A 10 8.71 5.27 13.57
CA ARG A 10 8.59 4.84 12.17
C ARG A 10 9.53 3.66 11.90
N ALA A 11 9.09 2.75 11.04
CA ALA A 11 9.91 1.62 10.62
C ALA A 11 11.17 2.12 9.90
N TRP A 12 12.26 1.34 10.03
CA TRP A 12 13.59 1.66 9.49
C TRP A 12 14.14 3.01 9.95
N SER A 13 13.82 3.44 11.17
CA SER A 13 14.50 4.56 11.84
C SER A 13 15.42 4.06 12.96
N GLY A 14 16.44 4.83 13.29
CA GLY A 14 17.40 4.48 14.33
C GLY A 14 16.80 4.46 15.73
N GLY A 15 17.45 3.75 16.64
CA GLY A 15 17.15 3.77 18.07
C GLY A 15 17.98 4.82 18.84
N THR A 16 17.72 4.89 20.14
CA THR A 16 18.51 5.67 21.11
C THR A 16 19.31 4.75 22.04
N SER A 17 20.41 5.22 22.59
CA SER A 17 21.22 4.47 23.57
C SER A 17 20.65 4.54 24.99
N GLY A 18 19.35 4.58 25.14
CA GLY A 18 18.60 4.86 26.36
C GLY A 18 17.88 6.19 26.26
N PRO A 19 17.22 6.67 27.34
CA PRO A 19 16.46 7.91 27.32
C PRO A 19 17.33 9.13 26.95
N VAL A 20 16.92 9.85 25.93
CA VAL A 20 17.56 11.09 25.47
C VAL A 20 16.61 12.27 25.68
N THR A 21 17.05 13.26 26.46
CA THR A 21 16.29 14.49 26.71
C THR A 21 16.95 15.67 26.00
N ALA A 22 16.26 16.25 25.05
CA ALA A 22 16.79 17.37 24.27
C ALA A 22 15.79 18.52 24.12
N GLU A 23 16.31 19.71 23.83
CA GLU A 23 15.49 20.85 23.44
C GLU A 23 14.89 20.65 22.04
N VAL A 24 13.72 21.19 21.84
CA VAL A 24 13.02 21.15 20.57
C VAL A 24 13.52 22.24 19.63
N ALA A 25 13.66 21.91 18.36
CA ALA A 25 13.83 22.86 17.27
C ALA A 25 12.66 22.71 16.30
N PHE A 26 12.05 23.82 15.90
CA PHE A 26 11.03 23.82 14.86
C PHE A 26 11.65 24.14 13.52
N ALA A 27 11.65 23.17 12.64
CA ALA A 27 12.18 23.27 11.29
C ALA A 27 11.23 22.54 10.32
N PRO A 28 10.14 23.20 9.89
CA PRO A 28 9.16 22.57 9.03
C PRO A 28 9.75 22.34 7.63
N LEU A 29 9.53 21.13 7.10
CA LEU A 29 9.96 20.77 5.74
C LEU A 29 9.17 21.55 4.68
N PHE A 30 7.87 21.75 4.92
CA PHE A 30 6.99 22.44 3.99
C PHE A 30 6.67 23.85 4.48
N PRO A 31 6.82 24.88 3.62
CA PRO A 31 6.55 26.27 3.99
C PRO A 31 5.07 26.57 4.17
N GLY A 32 4.17 25.79 3.52
CA GLY A 32 2.71 25.96 3.58
C GLY A 32 1.99 24.80 4.25
N PRO A 33 0.67 24.91 4.46
CA PRO A 33 -0.15 23.84 4.99
C PRO A 33 -0.52 22.78 3.93
N ASP A 34 -0.16 23.01 2.69
CA ASP A 34 -0.66 22.22 1.56
C ASP A 34 0.05 20.85 1.44
N PRO A 35 -0.72 19.75 1.54
CA PRO A 35 -0.20 18.40 1.36
C PRO A 35 0.24 18.08 -0.08
N ILE A 36 -0.18 18.83 -1.07
CA ILE A 36 0.07 18.57 -2.49
C ILE A 36 1.56 18.71 -2.83
N GLU A 37 2.28 19.59 -2.14
CA GLU A 37 3.73 19.75 -2.33
C GLU A 37 4.52 18.46 -2.05
N PHE A 38 3.97 17.59 -1.20
CA PHE A 38 4.56 16.28 -0.94
C PHE A 38 4.47 15.33 -2.14
N LEU A 39 3.42 15.43 -2.95
CA LEU A 39 3.20 14.56 -4.10
C LEU A 39 3.99 14.96 -5.35
N ASP A 40 4.46 16.21 -5.43
CA ASP A 40 5.31 16.69 -6.54
C ASP A 40 6.78 16.46 -6.20
N LEU A 41 7.42 15.53 -6.88
CA LEU A 41 8.81 15.13 -6.62
C LEU A 41 9.80 16.28 -6.79
N ALA A 42 9.61 17.13 -7.79
CA ALA A 42 10.50 18.26 -8.03
C ALA A 42 10.40 19.31 -6.92
N ARG A 43 9.18 19.58 -6.44
CA ARG A 43 8.95 20.47 -5.28
C ARG A 43 9.47 19.88 -4.00
N LEU A 44 9.24 18.58 -3.75
CA LEU A 44 9.78 17.90 -2.57
C LEU A 44 11.30 18.00 -2.54
N ARG A 45 11.98 17.72 -3.66
CA ARG A 45 13.43 17.85 -3.77
C ARG A 45 13.90 19.27 -3.44
N LYS A 46 13.27 20.26 -4.02
CA LYS A 46 13.58 21.67 -3.74
C LYS A 46 13.34 22.05 -2.29
N ASN A 47 12.27 21.57 -1.68
CA ASN A 47 11.99 21.82 -0.25
C ASN A 47 13.06 21.17 0.64
N VAL A 48 13.51 19.95 0.32
CA VAL A 48 14.61 19.30 1.05
C VAL A 48 15.91 20.07 0.88
N GLU A 49 16.27 20.52 -0.33
CA GLU A 49 17.45 21.35 -0.57
C GLU A 49 17.41 22.66 0.24
N ASN A 50 16.29 23.36 0.19
CA ASN A 50 16.10 24.61 0.95
C ASN A 50 16.18 24.35 2.46
N PHE A 51 15.58 23.24 2.94
CA PHE A 51 15.65 22.83 4.33
C PHE A 51 17.10 22.61 4.78
N ILE A 52 17.86 21.86 4.01
CA ILE A 52 19.28 21.57 4.26
C ILE A 52 20.07 22.89 4.34
N GLN A 53 19.89 23.78 3.36
CA GLN A 53 20.59 25.06 3.33
C GLN A 53 20.25 25.93 4.54
N ALA A 54 18.98 26.01 4.92
CA ALA A 54 18.51 26.83 6.02
C ALA A 54 18.95 26.33 7.41
N ASN A 55 19.13 25.02 7.56
CA ASN A 55 19.31 24.39 8.87
C ASN A 55 20.72 23.85 9.14
N ARG A 56 21.63 23.92 8.17
CA ARG A 56 23.00 23.43 8.32
C ARG A 56 23.71 24.05 9.54
N GLY A 57 24.26 23.21 10.41
CA GLY A 57 24.97 23.62 11.64
C GLY A 57 24.09 24.09 12.78
N LYS A 58 22.75 24.00 12.68
CA LYS A 58 21.80 24.54 13.67
C LYS A 58 21.07 23.51 14.51
N LEU A 59 21.06 22.25 14.09
CA LEU A 59 20.18 21.21 14.65
C LEU A 59 20.87 20.21 15.58
N LYS A 60 22.19 20.33 15.78
CA LYS A 60 22.96 19.40 16.60
C LYS A 60 22.37 19.21 18.00
N GLY A 61 22.12 17.97 18.38
CA GLY A 61 21.61 17.58 19.69
C GLY A 61 20.16 18.02 19.97
N LYS A 62 19.42 18.49 18.97
CA LYS A 62 18.01 18.89 19.10
C LYS A 62 17.08 17.76 18.71
N ILE A 63 15.85 17.82 19.25
CA ILE A 63 14.71 17.07 18.71
C ILE A 63 13.98 17.98 17.71
N VAL A 64 13.88 17.54 16.46
CA VAL A 64 13.39 18.39 15.36
C VAL A 64 11.91 18.11 15.10
N LEU A 65 11.10 19.18 15.10
CA LEU A 65 9.71 19.15 14.64
C LEU A 65 9.69 19.47 13.13
N LEU A 66 9.27 18.52 12.30
CA LEU A 66 9.27 18.66 10.83
C LEU A 66 7.95 19.17 10.25
N ASP A 67 6.85 19.06 10.98
CA ASP A 67 5.53 19.44 10.49
C ASP A 67 5.05 20.76 11.12
N ARG A 68 4.14 21.43 10.42
CA ARG A 68 3.42 22.56 10.97
C ARG A 68 2.32 22.09 11.93
N LEU A 69 1.72 23.04 12.64
CA LEU A 69 0.54 22.80 13.45
C LEU A 69 -0.54 22.16 12.59
N ARG A 70 -1.08 21.04 13.05
CA ARG A 70 -2.15 20.36 12.40
C ARG A 70 -3.49 20.77 12.97
N GLU A 71 -4.42 21.17 12.13
CA GLU A 71 -5.81 21.29 12.55
C GLU A 71 -6.36 19.91 12.89
N VAL A 72 -6.95 19.79 14.08
CA VAL A 72 -7.65 18.58 14.50
C VAL A 72 -9.11 18.76 14.10
N GLU A 73 -9.53 18.02 13.10
CA GLU A 73 -10.93 18.05 12.67
C GLU A 73 -11.84 17.55 13.78
N VAL A 74 -13.00 18.18 13.91
CA VAL A 74 -14.07 17.68 14.78
C VAL A 74 -14.52 16.35 14.20
N PRO A 75 -14.65 15.28 15.01
CA PRO A 75 -15.09 13.99 14.52
C PRO A 75 -16.37 14.12 13.69
N SER A 76 -16.38 13.54 12.49
CA SER A 76 -17.54 13.46 11.64
C SER A 76 -18.69 12.77 12.39
N LYS A 77 -19.94 13.12 12.06
CA LYS A 77 -21.12 12.39 12.53
C LYS A 77 -21.31 11.05 11.80
N GLU A 78 -20.55 10.84 10.73
CA GLU A 78 -20.61 9.60 9.97
C GLU A 78 -20.02 8.44 10.78
N PRO A 79 -20.62 7.26 10.71
CA PRO A 79 -20.06 6.07 11.35
C PRO A 79 -18.66 5.79 10.83
N LEU A 80 -17.75 5.48 11.74
CA LEU A 80 -16.37 5.11 11.37
C LEU A 80 -16.31 3.76 10.65
N ALA A 81 -17.17 2.82 11.04
CA ALA A 81 -17.33 1.53 10.37
C ALA A 81 -18.60 1.56 9.49
N THR A 82 -18.42 1.27 8.22
CA THR A 82 -19.51 1.33 7.23
C THR A 82 -19.56 0.06 6.39
N ARG A 83 -20.75 -0.22 5.85
CA ARG A 83 -20.95 -1.25 4.83
C ARG A 83 -21.55 -0.61 3.60
N TYR A 84 -21.30 -1.19 2.46
CA TYR A 84 -21.97 -0.77 1.25
C TYR A 84 -23.46 -1.11 1.31
N ASP A 85 -24.28 -0.09 1.15
CA ASP A 85 -25.71 -0.24 0.87
C ASP A 85 -25.97 -0.49 -0.63
N ASP A 86 -27.20 -0.79 -0.99
CA ASP A 86 -27.58 -1.07 -2.37
C ASP A 86 -27.37 0.12 -3.30
N ALA A 87 -27.52 1.35 -2.79
CA ALA A 87 -27.32 2.56 -3.57
C ALA A 87 -25.84 2.74 -3.94
N LYS A 88 -24.96 2.50 -2.97
CA LYS A 88 -23.51 2.59 -3.19
C LYS A 88 -22.99 1.47 -4.09
N LEU A 89 -23.51 0.25 -3.92
CA LEU A 89 -23.20 -0.86 -4.82
C LEU A 89 -23.67 -0.58 -6.25
N ALA A 90 -24.87 -0.04 -6.42
CA ALA A 90 -25.40 0.37 -7.73
C ALA A 90 -24.55 1.50 -8.36
N GLU A 91 -24.02 2.42 -7.57
CA GLU A 91 -23.09 3.45 -8.06
C GLU A 91 -21.78 2.83 -8.60
N LEU A 92 -21.25 1.82 -7.92
CA LEU A 92 -20.05 1.12 -8.39
C LEU A 92 -20.26 0.41 -9.73
N THR A 93 -21.47 -0.03 -10.05
CA THR A 93 -21.77 -0.70 -11.33
C THR A 93 -21.84 0.25 -12.53
N LYS A 94 -21.96 1.58 -12.29
CA LYS A 94 -22.01 2.54 -13.38
C LYS A 94 -20.70 2.53 -14.13
N ASP A 95 -20.80 2.45 -15.45
CA ASP A 95 -19.63 2.56 -16.30
C ASP A 95 -18.95 3.92 -16.08
N VAL A 96 -17.65 3.89 -16.06
CA VAL A 96 -16.80 5.10 -16.09
C VAL A 96 -16.40 5.34 -17.52
N GLU A 97 -16.32 6.60 -17.91
CA GLU A 97 -15.80 6.95 -19.22
C GLU A 97 -14.42 6.32 -19.44
N PRO A 98 -14.14 5.81 -20.65
CA PRO A 98 -12.82 5.29 -20.98
C PRO A 98 -11.75 6.33 -20.67
N ARG A 99 -10.69 5.91 -20.06
CA ARG A 99 -9.58 6.81 -19.73
C ARG A 99 -8.89 7.27 -20.99
N VAL A 100 -8.71 8.56 -21.10
CA VAL A 100 -7.79 9.11 -22.10
C VAL A 100 -6.38 8.92 -21.54
N PRO A 101 -5.49 8.19 -22.23
CA PRO A 101 -4.12 8.03 -21.78
C PRO A 101 -3.47 9.41 -21.61
N ALA A 102 -3.06 9.73 -20.39
CA ALA A 102 -2.32 10.95 -20.13
C ALA A 102 -0.91 10.85 -20.75
N HIS A 103 -0.38 11.98 -21.17
CA HIS A 103 1.00 12.02 -21.65
C HIS A 103 1.94 11.96 -20.44
N TRP A 104 2.81 10.99 -20.38
CA TRP A 104 3.80 10.81 -19.33
C TRP A 104 5.19 10.52 -19.90
N THR A 105 6.20 10.73 -19.12
CA THR A 105 7.60 10.38 -19.42
C THR A 105 8.16 9.49 -18.35
N TRP A 106 9.13 8.67 -18.68
CA TRP A 106 9.87 7.88 -17.70
C TRP A 106 11.32 8.41 -17.60
N PRO A 107 11.74 8.91 -16.43
CA PRO A 107 11.04 8.99 -15.16
C PRO A 107 9.93 10.07 -15.14
N LEU A 108 8.93 9.88 -14.27
CA LEU A 108 7.91 10.87 -13.98
C LEU A 108 8.46 11.86 -12.94
N GLU A 109 8.56 13.15 -13.28
CA GLU A 109 9.16 14.15 -12.38
C GLU A 109 8.10 15.00 -11.63
N SER A 110 6.91 15.13 -12.19
CA SER A 110 5.84 15.92 -11.60
C SER A 110 4.49 15.29 -11.85
N VAL A 111 3.54 15.60 -10.98
CA VAL A 111 2.14 15.21 -11.11
C VAL A 111 1.25 16.47 -11.11
N PRO A 112 0.06 16.43 -11.73
CA PRO A 112 -0.90 17.52 -11.66
C PRO A 112 -1.25 17.89 -10.23
N LEU A 113 -1.48 19.18 -9.98
CA LEU A 113 -1.88 19.67 -8.66
C LEU A 113 -3.36 19.38 -8.40
N GLU A 114 -4.18 19.50 -9.43
CA GLU A 114 -5.61 19.18 -9.33
C GLU A 114 -5.79 17.68 -9.10
N LYS A 115 -6.64 17.37 -8.12
CA LYS A 115 -6.83 15.98 -7.66
C LYS A 115 -7.32 15.06 -8.77
N GLU A 116 -8.33 15.53 -9.52
CA GLU A 116 -8.96 14.77 -10.60
C GLU A 116 -7.98 14.46 -11.73
N GLU A 117 -7.16 15.42 -12.10
CA GLU A 117 -6.13 15.26 -13.14
C GLU A 117 -5.01 14.34 -12.68
N ARG A 118 -4.60 14.48 -11.42
CA ARG A 118 -3.59 13.60 -10.80
C ARG A 118 -4.07 12.17 -10.70
N ASP A 119 -5.28 11.96 -10.22
CA ASP A 119 -5.88 10.62 -10.11
C ASP A 119 -6.02 10.00 -11.50
N ALA A 120 -6.40 10.78 -12.51
CA ALA A 120 -6.48 10.31 -13.89
C ALA A 120 -5.10 9.91 -14.43
N LEU A 121 -4.06 10.74 -14.21
CA LEU A 121 -2.69 10.40 -14.60
C LEU A 121 -2.23 9.12 -13.91
N MET A 122 -2.31 9.04 -12.57
CA MET A 122 -1.80 7.91 -11.80
C MET A 122 -2.44 6.59 -12.22
N ARG A 123 -3.73 6.60 -12.55
CA ARG A 123 -4.43 5.41 -13.05
C ARG A 123 -4.00 4.98 -14.46
N THR A 124 -3.50 5.89 -15.30
CA THR A 124 -3.05 5.56 -16.65
C THR A 124 -1.57 5.18 -16.73
N LEU A 125 -0.83 5.37 -15.65
CA LEU A 125 0.59 5.02 -15.61
C LEU A 125 0.78 3.50 -15.58
N PRO A 126 1.73 2.97 -16.36
CA PRO A 126 2.21 1.61 -16.13
C PRO A 126 2.73 1.42 -14.70
N LEU A 127 2.49 0.24 -14.13
CA LEU A 127 2.88 -0.07 -12.75
C LEU A 127 4.35 0.28 -12.46
N GLU A 128 5.27 -0.12 -13.33
CA GLU A 128 6.70 0.13 -13.15
C GLU A 128 7.06 1.62 -13.13
N VAL A 129 6.35 2.46 -13.89
CA VAL A 129 6.55 3.91 -13.88
C VAL A 129 6.05 4.54 -12.58
N ARG A 130 4.92 4.04 -12.08
CA ARG A 130 4.33 4.48 -10.81
C ARG A 130 5.21 4.07 -9.62
N GLU A 131 5.68 2.83 -9.59
CA GLU A 131 6.57 2.35 -8.53
C GLU A 131 7.92 3.07 -8.55
N ASP A 132 8.50 3.33 -9.73
CA ASP A 132 9.69 4.15 -9.87
C ASP A 132 9.49 5.59 -9.34
N PHE A 133 8.33 6.17 -9.55
CA PHE A 133 8.00 7.49 -9.01
C PHE A 133 7.99 7.47 -7.47
N TRP A 134 7.33 6.48 -6.86
CA TRP A 134 7.27 6.35 -5.40
C TRP A 134 8.63 6.01 -4.79
N GLU A 135 9.42 5.13 -5.41
CA GLU A 135 10.79 4.85 -4.95
C GLU A 135 11.64 6.13 -4.92
N ARG A 136 11.62 6.91 -6.00
CA ARG A 136 12.38 8.16 -6.05
C ARG A 136 11.88 9.19 -5.04
N HIS A 137 10.59 9.21 -4.78
CA HIS A 137 9.98 10.04 -3.75
C HIS A 137 10.53 9.70 -2.36
N GLN A 138 10.58 8.41 -2.03
CA GLN A 138 11.15 7.92 -0.77
C GLN A 138 12.64 8.21 -0.66
N ARG A 139 13.41 8.10 -1.75
CA ARG A 139 14.84 8.46 -1.76
C ARG A 139 15.09 9.95 -1.51
N VAL A 140 14.23 10.82 -1.99
CA VAL A 140 14.32 12.26 -1.64
C VAL A 140 14.05 12.49 -0.15
N GLN A 141 13.09 11.79 0.44
CA GLN A 141 12.86 11.84 1.88
C GLN A 141 14.06 11.31 2.68
N LEU A 142 14.66 10.21 2.23
CA LEU A 142 15.87 9.68 2.86
C LEU A 142 17.01 10.69 2.89
N SER A 143 17.20 11.46 1.83
CA SER A 143 18.25 12.48 1.81
C SER A 143 18.09 13.55 2.90
N LEU A 144 16.84 13.87 3.28
CA LEU A 144 16.54 14.70 4.44
C LEU A 144 16.98 14.02 5.74
N TYR A 145 16.64 12.75 5.93
CA TYR A 145 17.03 12.01 7.14
C TYR A 145 18.54 11.79 7.25
N GLU A 146 19.23 11.58 6.14
CA GLU A 146 20.68 11.51 6.09
C GLU A 146 21.33 12.83 6.51
N PHE A 147 20.78 13.95 6.04
CA PHE A 147 21.22 15.27 6.50
C PHE A 147 20.99 15.44 8.01
N LEU A 148 19.79 15.14 8.52
CA LEU A 148 19.47 15.26 9.94
C LEU A 148 20.38 14.36 10.80
N ARG A 149 20.71 13.17 10.34
CA ARG A 149 21.67 12.29 11.00
C ARG A 149 23.07 12.93 11.01
N SER A 150 23.53 13.48 9.88
CA SER A 150 24.85 14.11 9.76
C SER A 150 24.97 15.36 10.65
N GLU A 151 23.87 16.09 10.88
CA GLU A 151 23.77 17.19 11.84
C GLU A 151 23.85 16.71 13.29
N GLY A 152 23.65 15.42 13.56
CA GLY A 152 23.64 14.86 14.91
C GLY A 152 22.39 15.24 15.70
N VAL A 153 21.21 15.23 15.08
CA VAL A 153 19.95 15.45 15.80
C VAL A 153 19.69 14.32 16.79
N ALA A 154 19.05 14.64 17.91
CA ALA A 154 18.69 13.65 18.93
C ALA A 154 17.48 12.81 18.52
N GLY A 155 16.62 13.33 17.65
CA GLY A 155 15.46 12.67 17.09
C GLY A 155 14.60 13.60 16.27
N VAL A 156 13.62 13.03 15.60
CA VAL A 156 12.67 13.73 14.74
C VAL A 156 11.26 13.41 15.20
N LEU A 157 10.42 14.41 15.34
CA LEU A 157 9.00 14.26 15.62
C LEU A 157 8.18 14.75 14.44
N MET A 158 7.21 13.94 14.07
CA MET A 158 6.28 14.20 12.98
C MET A 158 4.84 13.96 13.45
N THR A 159 3.88 14.33 12.62
CA THR A 159 2.48 13.92 12.76
C THR A 159 1.97 13.37 11.44
N ASP A 160 1.06 12.40 11.45
CA ASP A 160 0.42 11.92 10.24
C ASP A 160 -0.80 12.78 9.89
N ARG A 161 -1.14 12.86 8.61
CA ARG A 161 -2.29 13.63 8.10
C ARG A 161 -3.62 12.90 8.29
N ARG A 162 -3.56 11.57 8.40
CA ARG A 162 -4.67 10.71 8.79
C ARG A 162 -4.84 10.77 10.32
N GLY A 163 -5.86 10.21 10.85
CA GLY A 163 -5.96 9.96 12.29
C GLY A 163 -6.69 11.02 13.08
N PRO A 164 -8.00 11.21 12.82
CA PRO A 164 -8.86 11.84 13.79
C PRO A 164 -8.88 11.01 15.08
N GLY A 165 -9.02 11.67 16.23
CA GLY A 165 -9.19 10.98 17.51
C GLY A 165 -7.94 10.32 18.09
N GLY A 166 -6.73 10.78 17.70
CA GLY A 166 -5.47 10.33 18.29
C GLY A 166 -4.97 8.96 17.82
N ILE A 167 -5.43 8.50 16.66
CA ILE A 167 -4.91 7.29 16.01
C ILE A 167 -3.51 7.56 15.47
N LEU A 168 -2.60 6.60 15.61
CA LEU A 168 -1.23 6.67 15.11
C LEU A 168 -1.08 5.84 13.83
N PHE A 169 -0.59 6.48 12.79
CA PHE A 169 -0.22 5.87 11.53
C PHE A 169 1.29 5.94 11.37
N ALA A 170 1.98 4.84 11.57
CA ALA A 170 3.44 4.78 11.57
C ALA A 170 3.93 3.85 10.47
N GLU A 171 4.23 4.43 9.32
CA GLU A 171 4.80 3.72 8.17
C GLU A 171 6.34 3.85 8.13
N SER A 172 6.94 3.50 7.00
CA SER A 172 8.38 3.57 6.76
C SER A 172 8.93 5.00 6.72
N THR A 173 10.19 5.14 7.10
CA THR A 173 11.02 6.30 6.76
C THR A 173 11.59 6.22 5.33
N GLY A 174 11.38 5.11 4.60
CA GLY A 174 12.08 4.79 3.37
C GLY A 174 13.47 4.15 3.59
N GLY A 175 13.89 3.93 4.82
CA GLY A 175 15.21 3.38 5.17
C GLY A 175 15.38 1.87 4.91
N PHE A 176 14.46 1.23 4.21
CA PHE A 176 14.56 -0.17 3.82
C PHE A 176 15.44 -0.40 2.57
N PHE A 177 15.88 0.64 1.89
CA PHE A 177 16.83 0.48 0.80
C PHE A 177 18.19 0.04 1.34
N THR A 178 18.76 -1.00 0.75
CA THR A 178 20.01 -1.62 1.22
C THR A 178 21.24 -0.70 1.09
N ASP A 179 21.17 0.29 0.21
CA ASP A 179 22.19 1.31 -0.03
C ASP A 179 22.00 2.58 0.82
N ALA A 180 20.92 2.65 1.62
CA ALA A 180 20.61 3.80 2.46
C ALA A 180 21.28 3.70 3.84
N GLY A 181 21.68 4.86 4.37
CA GLY A 181 22.04 4.96 5.78
C GLY A 181 20.80 4.98 6.67
N LEU A 182 20.91 4.47 7.90
CA LEU A 182 19.83 4.53 8.87
C LEU A 182 19.44 5.99 9.20
N PRO A 183 18.17 6.37 9.11
CA PRO A 183 17.68 7.62 9.63
C PRO A 183 17.95 7.79 11.13
N PRO A 184 17.93 9.01 11.70
CA PRO A 184 17.88 9.18 13.15
C PRO A 184 16.57 8.58 13.72
N PRO A 185 16.38 8.50 15.03
CA PRO A 185 15.08 8.15 15.60
C PRO A 185 13.98 9.06 15.07
N VAL A 186 12.96 8.50 14.40
CA VAL A 186 11.80 9.24 13.84
C VAL A 186 10.54 8.71 14.47
N LEU A 187 9.77 9.57 15.13
CA LEU A 187 8.51 9.21 15.78
C LEU A 187 7.36 10.02 15.20
N VAL A 188 6.26 9.32 14.95
CA VAL A 188 4.96 9.95 14.68
C VAL A 188 4.24 10.16 16.01
N LEU A 189 3.80 11.36 16.26
CA LEU A 189 2.97 11.71 17.41
C LEU A 189 1.51 11.90 16.99
N THR A 190 0.60 11.67 17.95
CA THR A 190 -0.77 12.12 17.72
C THR A 190 -0.80 13.64 17.51
N PRO A 191 -1.74 14.15 16.69
CA PRO A 191 -1.85 15.59 16.45
C PRO A 191 -1.91 16.43 17.74
N GLU A 192 -2.62 15.94 18.76
CA GLU A 192 -2.75 16.63 20.05
C GLU A 192 -1.40 16.71 20.77
N SER A 193 -0.63 15.62 20.78
CA SER A 193 0.70 15.57 21.40
C SER A 193 1.69 16.47 20.66
N TYR A 194 1.69 16.39 19.32
CA TYR A 194 2.56 17.19 18.46
C TYR A 194 2.26 18.68 18.60
N ASN A 195 1.00 19.07 18.42
CA ASN A 195 0.55 20.46 18.50
C ASN A 195 0.83 21.08 19.87
N ARG A 196 0.73 20.29 20.95
CA ARG A 196 1.09 20.78 22.29
C ARG A 196 2.56 21.17 22.38
N VAL A 197 3.45 20.32 21.88
CA VAL A 197 4.90 20.63 21.89
C VAL A 197 5.20 21.85 21.02
N LEU A 198 4.60 21.91 19.82
CA LEU A 198 4.81 23.04 18.90
C LEU A 198 4.29 24.36 19.50
N ARG A 199 3.09 24.39 20.09
CA ARG A 199 2.56 25.60 20.74
C ARG A 199 3.44 26.07 21.90
N LEU A 200 3.97 25.15 22.71
CA LEU A 200 4.92 25.53 23.77
C LEU A 200 6.16 26.18 23.17
N PHE A 201 6.67 25.67 22.07
CA PHE A 201 7.80 26.26 21.36
C PHE A 201 7.46 27.65 20.80
N GLU A 202 6.34 27.81 20.11
CA GLU A 202 5.87 29.09 19.54
C GLU A 202 5.63 30.18 20.60
N HIS A 203 5.25 29.75 21.80
CA HIS A 203 5.13 30.69 22.96
C HIS A 203 6.45 30.93 23.68
N GLY A 204 7.58 30.51 23.15
CA GLY A 204 8.92 30.77 23.70
C GLY A 204 9.24 30.02 25.00
N LEU A 205 8.52 28.95 25.32
CA LEU A 205 8.71 28.18 26.55
C LEU A 205 9.83 27.12 26.46
N ASN A 206 10.54 27.04 25.35
CA ASN A 206 11.67 26.13 25.12
C ASN A 206 11.42 24.69 25.63
N PRO A 207 10.43 23.98 25.10
CA PRO A 207 10.11 22.66 25.60
C PRO A 207 11.28 21.69 25.42
N ARG A 208 11.44 20.80 26.37
CA ARG A 208 12.36 19.65 26.26
C ARG A 208 11.54 18.39 26.15
N VAL A 209 11.92 17.51 25.25
CA VAL A 209 11.28 16.22 25.05
C VAL A 209 12.27 15.11 25.38
N THR A 210 11.78 14.06 26.04
CA THR A 210 12.53 12.82 26.26
C THR A 210 11.98 11.75 25.35
N ILE A 211 12.85 11.11 24.58
CA ILE A 211 12.54 9.94 23.77
C ILE A 211 13.41 8.77 24.20
N ASP A 212 12.87 7.57 24.13
CA ASP A 212 13.60 6.31 24.32
C ASP A 212 13.08 5.31 23.28
N VAL A 213 13.89 5.06 22.26
CA VAL A 213 13.53 4.19 21.14
C VAL A 213 14.51 3.03 21.10
N GLN A 214 14.01 1.84 21.37
CA GLN A 214 14.79 0.61 21.28
C GLN A 214 14.51 -0.05 19.94
N ALA A 215 15.47 -0.01 19.03
CA ALA A 215 15.41 -0.62 17.71
C ALA A 215 16.68 -1.42 17.44
N THR A 216 16.51 -2.62 16.92
CA THR A 216 17.58 -3.49 16.44
C THR A 216 17.38 -3.76 14.95
N PHE A 217 18.47 -3.82 14.22
CA PHE A 217 18.49 -4.17 12.81
C PHE A 217 19.18 -5.50 12.64
N ASP A 218 18.45 -6.46 12.04
CA ASP A 218 19.04 -7.73 11.62
C ASP A 218 19.23 -7.69 10.11
N SER A 219 20.46 -7.74 9.68
CA SER A 219 20.86 -7.79 8.27
C SER A 219 21.44 -9.14 7.86
N SER A 220 21.25 -10.17 8.68
CA SER A 220 21.79 -11.51 8.42
C SER A 220 21.15 -12.16 7.19
N ASP A 221 19.89 -11.86 6.92
CA ASP A 221 19.19 -12.26 5.69
C ASP A 221 18.31 -11.08 5.18
N PRO A 222 18.70 -10.41 4.11
CA PRO A 222 17.96 -9.30 3.53
C PRO A 222 16.84 -9.74 2.59
N HIS A 223 16.61 -11.05 2.39
CA HIS A 223 15.62 -11.54 1.44
C HIS A 223 14.22 -11.55 2.04
N GLY A 224 13.23 -11.22 1.21
CA GLY A 224 11.83 -11.50 1.45
C GLY A 224 11.43 -12.84 0.80
N TYR A 225 10.48 -13.54 1.40
CA TYR A 225 10.06 -14.87 0.94
C TYR A 225 8.56 -14.91 0.69
N ASN A 226 8.16 -15.32 -0.52
CA ASN A 226 6.77 -15.66 -0.82
C ASN A 226 6.49 -17.11 -0.38
N VAL A 227 5.28 -17.36 0.10
CA VAL A 227 4.83 -18.71 0.42
C VAL A 227 3.90 -19.21 -0.68
N VAL A 228 4.25 -20.31 -1.35
CA VAL A 228 3.50 -20.86 -2.47
C VAL A 228 3.16 -22.34 -2.22
N ALA A 229 1.91 -22.72 -2.49
CA ALA A 229 1.47 -24.10 -2.41
C ALA A 229 0.45 -24.43 -3.52
N GLU A 230 0.31 -25.72 -3.85
CA GLU A 230 -0.56 -26.16 -4.95
C GLU A 230 -1.50 -27.30 -4.58
N LEU A 231 -2.69 -27.25 -5.17
CA LEU A 231 -3.56 -28.40 -5.37
C LEU A 231 -3.50 -28.79 -6.84
N PRO A 232 -2.93 -29.97 -7.19
CA PRO A 232 -2.71 -30.33 -8.57
C PRO A 232 -4.02 -30.58 -9.31
N GLY A 233 -4.10 -30.04 -10.51
CA GLY A 233 -5.20 -30.31 -11.44
C GLY A 233 -5.12 -31.71 -12.04
N SER A 234 -6.18 -32.13 -12.72
CA SER A 234 -6.31 -33.46 -13.36
C SER A 234 -6.06 -33.46 -14.87
N LYS A 235 -6.89 -32.73 -15.64
CA LYS A 235 -6.87 -32.75 -17.11
C LYS A 235 -5.98 -31.70 -17.74
N LYS A 236 -5.90 -30.53 -17.12
CA LYS A 236 -5.12 -29.35 -17.55
C LYS A 236 -4.14 -28.94 -16.44
N ARG A 237 -3.33 -29.90 -16.02
CA ARG A 237 -2.46 -29.78 -14.86
C ARG A 237 -1.43 -28.63 -14.98
N ASP A 238 -1.02 -28.31 -16.20
CA ASP A 238 -0.06 -27.24 -16.50
C ASP A 238 -0.70 -25.84 -16.53
N GLU A 239 -2.03 -25.77 -16.63
CA GLU A 239 -2.75 -24.51 -16.52
C GLU A 239 -3.02 -24.19 -15.03
N VAL A 240 -2.84 -22.96 -14.62
CA VAL A 240 -2.88 -22.55 -13.21
C VAL A 240 -3.93 -21.48 -12.98
N VAL A 241 -4.71 -21.63 -11.91
CA VAL A 241 -5.51 -20.57 -11.30
C VAL A 241 -4.83 -20.19 -9.99
N MET A 242 -4.60 -18.91 -9.77
CA MET A 242 -3.97 -18.44 -8.54
C MET A 242 -4.96 -17.66 -7.65
N LEU A 243 -4.74 -17.76 -6.34
CA LEU A 243 -5.35 -16.91 -5.32
C LEU A 243 -4.28 -16.48 -4.34
N GLY A 244 -4.48 -15.33 -3.69
CA GLY A 244 -3.49 -14.87 -2.73
C GLY A 244 -3.86 -13.59 -1.99
N ALA A 245 -2.92 -13.19 -1.14
CA ALA A 245 -2.92 -11.99 -0.33
C ALA A 245 -1.46 -11.71 0.08
N HIS A 246 -1.16 -10.53 0.61
CA HIS A 246 0.19 -10.31 1.15
C HIS A 246 0.29 -10.73 2.62
N LEU A 247 1.50 -11.13 3.01
CA LEU A 247 1.80 -11.72 4.31
C LEU A 247 2.42 -10.71 5.29
N ASP A 248 3.06 -9.68 4.75
CA ASP A 248 3.64 -8.59 5.52
C ASP A 248 2.60 -7.57 5.99
N SER A 249 2.97 -6.71 6.91
CA SER A 249 2.14 -5.63 7.44
C SER A 249 2.99 -4.55 8.09
N TRP A 250 2.42 -3.38 8.33
CA TRP A 250 3.07 -2.34 9.12
C TRP A 250 3.14 -2.73 10.60
N HIS A 251 4.23 -2.34 11.25
CA HIS A 251 4.64 -2.76 12.60
C HIS A 251 3.86 -2.11 13.75
N SER A 252 3.04 -1.09 13.48
CA SER A 252 2.32 -0.36 14.53
C SER A 252 1.11 -1.12 15.09
N GLY A 253 0.48 -1.96 14.25
CA GLY A 253 -0.59 -2.90 14.61
C GLY A 253 -0.13 -4.35 14.52
N THR A 254 -1.09 -5.26 14.46
CA THR A 254 -0.83 -6.70 14.25
C THR A 254 -1.06 -7.15 12.80
N GLY A 255 -1.43 -6.21 11.91
CA GLY A 255 -1.74 -6.52 10.51
C GLY A 255 -3.00 -7.37 10.36
N ALA A 256 -3.98 -7.22 11.25
CA ALA A 256 -5.14 -8.11 11.27
C ALA A 256 -6.06 -7.90 10.07
N THR A 257 -6.30 -6.65 9.67
CA THR A 257 -7.13 -6.30 8.51
C THR A 257 -6.29 -6.07 7.26
N ASP A 258 -5.00 -5.78 7.44
CA ASP A 258 -4.00 -5.47 6.43
C ASP A 258 -2.69 -6.25 6.67
N ASN A 259 -2.52 -7.53 6.23
CA ASN A 259 -3.53 -8.28 5.47
C ASN A 259 -3.65 -9.73 5.96
N ALA A 260 -3.59 -9.97 7.30
CA ALA A 260 -3.81 -11.31 7.86
C ALA A 260 -5.23 -11.83 7.53
N ALA A 261 -6.23 -10.93 7.43
CA ALA A 261 -7.59 -11.28 7.01
C ALA A 261 -7.60 -11.88 5.59
N GLY A 262 -6.94 -11.24 4.63
CA GLY A 262 -6.82 -11.76 3.27
C GLY A 262 -6.07 -13.10 3.23
N CYS A 263 -4.97 -13.21 3.98
CA CYS A 263 -4.23 -14.49 4.11
C CYS A 263 -5.12 -15.60 4.67
N ALA A 264 -5.89 -15.33 5.73
CA ALA A 264 -6.80 -16.29 6.35
C ALA A 264 -7.91 -16.72 5.38
N VAL A 265 -8.48 -15.76 4.65
CA VAL A 265 -9.51 -16.03 3.61
C VAL A 265 -8.94 -16.90 2.49
N ALA A 266 -7.74 -16.58 1.98
CA ALA A 266 -7.09 -17.36 0.92
C ALA A 266 -6.73 -18.79 1.38
N LEU A 267 -6.16 -18.94 2.58
CA LEU A 267 -5.84 -20.23 3.18
C LEU A 267 -7.09 -21.07 3.44
N GLU A 268 -8.18 -20.46 3.93
CA GLU A 268 -9.43 -21.17 4.18
C GLU A 268 -10.11 -21.59 2.86
N ALA A 269 -10.12 -20.73 1.83
CA ALA A 269 -10.62 -21.09 0.51
C ALA A 269 -9.85 -22.28 -0.06
N PHE A 270 -8.52 -22.27 0.05
CA PHE A 270 -7.66 -23.37 -0.37
C PHE A 270 -7.92 -24.66 0.43
N ARG A 271 -8.12 -24.52 1.75
CA ARG A 271 -8.48 -25.63 2.65
C ARG A 271 -9.85 -26.24 2.29
N ILE A 272 -10.86 -25.40 1.98
CA ILE A 272 -12.20 -25.85 1.54
C ILE A 272 -12.08 -26.73 0.31
N LEU A 273 -11.38 -26.26 -0.73
CA LEU A 273 -11.19 -27.02 -1.97
C LEU A 273 -10.53 -28.39 -1.72
N LYS A 274 -9.50 -28.42 -0.87
CA LYS A 274 -8.80 -29.65 -0.49
C LYS A 274 -9.68 -30.58 0.36
N ALA A 275 -10.37 -30.05 1.36
CA ALA A 275 -11.18 -30.85 2.31
C ALA A 275 -12.39 -31.50 1.63
N LEU A 276 -13.05 -30.77 0.73
CA LEU A 276 -14.19 -31.27 -0.05
C LEU A 276 -13.79 -32.23 -1.16
N LYS A 277 -12.47 -32.36 -1.44
CA LYS A 277 -11.94 -33.22 -2.52
C LYS A 277 -12.60 -32.92 -3.86
N LEU A 278 -12.91 -31.67 -4.12
CA LEU A 278 -13.55 -31.25 -5.36
C LEU A 278 -12.61 -31.53 -6.54
N PRO A 279 -13.16 -32.04 -7.67
CA PRO A 279 -12.35 -32.26 -8.86
C PRO A 279 -11.86 -30.92 -9.41
N LEU A 280 -10.56 -30.80 -9.61
CA LEU A 280 -9.91 -29.66 -10.23
C LEU A 280 -9.39 -30.05 -11.61
N THR A 281 -9.80 -29.33 -12.64
CA THR A 281 -9.29 -29.52 -14.01
C THR A 281 -7.91 -28.87 -14.13
N ARG A 282 -7.75 -27.62 -13.64
CA ARG A 282 -6.49 -26.87 -13.57
C ARG A 282 -5.89 -26.97 -12.17
N THR A 283 -4.60 -26.80 -12.08
CA THR A 283 -3.91 -26.63 -10.80
C THR A 283 -4.34 -25.33 -10.15
N VAL A 284 -4.62 -25.40 -8.84
CA VAL A 284 -4.90 -24.21 -8.01
C VAL A 284 -3.65 -23.92 -7.18
N ARG A 285 -3.11 -22.72 -7.33
CA ARG A 285 -1.92 -22.23 -6.62
C ARG A 285 -2.31 -21.10 -5.67
N ILE A 286 -2.01 -21.27 -4.38
CA ILE A 286 -2.07 -20.16 -3.43
C ILE A 286 -0.70 -19.51 -3.35
N ALA A 287 -0.67 -18.18 -3.26
CA ALA A 287 0.54 -17.42 -2.99
C ALA A 287 0.27 -16.39 -1.90
N LEU A 288 1.14 -16.36 -0.90
CA LEU A 288 1.17 -15.31 0.11
C LEU A 288 2.43 -14.48 -0.13
N TRP A 289 2.23 -13.21 -0.45
CA TRP A 289 3.28 -12.32 -0.91
C TRP A 289 4.00 -11.65 0.25
N SER A 290 5.27 -11.33 0.10
CA SER A 290 6.04 -10.52 1.02
C SER A 290 6.45 -9.19 0.39
N GLY A 291 6.62 -8.16 1.23
CA GLY A 291 7.06 -6.85 0.78
C GLY A 291 6.04 -6.13 -0.11
N GLU A 292 4.77 -6.39 0.07
CA GLU A 292 3.68 -5.66 -0.60
C GLU A 292 3.72 -4.20 -0.18
N GLU A 293 3.80 -3.95 1.10
CA GLU A 293 3.82 -2.65 1.76
C GLU A 293 5.00 -1.75 1.33
N GLN A 294 6.03 -2.34 0.73
CA GLN A 294 7.20 -1.63 0.22
C GLN A 294 7.20 -1.50 -1.31
N GLY A 295 6.05 -1.74 -1.97
CA GLY A 295 5.85 -1.59 -3.41
C GLY A 295 5.70 -2.91 -4.16
N LEU A 296 4.86 -3.81 -3.67
CA LEU A 296 4.48 -5.08 -4.31
C LEU A 296 5.69 -6.00 -4.61
N LEU A 297 6.74 -5.94 -3.80
CA LEU A 297 8.04 -6.54 -4.13
C LEU A 297 7.93 -8.05 -4.42
N GLY A 298 7.15 -8.78 -3.60
CA GLY A 298 7.00 -10.22 -3.73
C GLY A 298 6.25 -10.64 -4.99
N SER A 299 5.09 -10.03 -5.27
CA SER A 299 4.30 -10.34 -6.46
C SER A 299 4.96 -9.85 -7.75
N ARG A 300 5.57 -8.65 -7.75
CA ARG A 300 6.32 -8.14 -8.91
C ARG A 300 7.52 -9.02 -9.23
N GLY A 301 8.28 -9.45 -8.21
CA GLY A 301 9.39 -10.37 -8.38
C GLY A 301 8.94 -11.70 -8.97
N TYR A 302 7.87 -12.26 -8.43
CA TYR A 302 7.28 -13.51 -8.91
C TYR A 302 6.78 -13.42 -10.35
N VAL A 303 6.04 -12.37 -10.69
CA VAL A 303 5.53 -12.16 -12.05
C VAL A 303 6.68 -12.01 -13.06
N ARG A 304 7.72 -11.26 -12.69
CA ARG A 304 8.91 -11.08 -13.55
C ARG A 304 9.63 -12.41 -13.82
N GLU A 305 9.77 -13.25 -12.82
CA GLU A 305 10.46 -14.53 -12.93
C GLU A 305 9.65 -15.57 -13.72
N HIS A 306 8.36 -15.68 -13.45
CA HIS A 306 7.53 -16.76 -13.96
C HIS A 306 6.71 -16.41 -15.20
N PHE A 307 6.30 -15.14 -15.35
CA PHE A 307 5.31 -14.79 -16.36
C PHE A 307 5.80 -13.83 -17.43
N ALA A 308 6.26 -12.64 -17.06
CA ALA A 308 6.77 -11.68 -18.01
C ALA A 308 7.62 -10.60 -17.34
N ASP A 309 8.60 -10.08 -18.05
CA ASP A 309 9.30 -8.86 -17.65
C ASP A 309 8.40 -7.63 -17.92
N PRO A 310 8.00 -6.86 -16.89
CA PRO A 310 7.01 -5.80 -17.03
C PRO A 310 7.55 -4.54 -17.73
N VAL A 311 8.85 -4.47 -18.00
CA VAL A 311 9.47 -3.36 -18.76
C VAL A 311 9.52 -3.70 -20.24
N THR A 312 10.03 -4.87 -20.57
CA THR A 312 10.25 -5.30 -21.98
C THR A 312 9.07 -6.06 -22.57
N MET A 313 8.11 -6.45 -21.73
CA MET A 313 6.97 -7.33 -22.08
C MET A 313 7.40 -8.67 -22.69
N LYS A 314 8.62 -9.10 -22.42
CA LYS A 314 9.09 -10.43 -22.81
C LYS A 314 8.45 -11.48 -21.91
N THR A 315 7.58 -12.31 -22.49
CA THR A 315 6.84 -13.35 -21.77
C THR A 315 7.69 -14.59 -21.53
N GLN A 316 7.46 -15.26 -20.38
CA GLN A 316 7.95 -16.58 -20.05
C GLN A 316 6.95 -17.66 -20.46
N ALA A 317 7.37 -18.93 -20.46
CA ALA A 317 6.51 -20.05 -20.86
C ALA A 317 5.24 -20.22 -19.98
N GLU A 318 5.32 -19.84 -18.71
CA GLU A 318 4.19 -19.90 -17.77
C GLU A 318 3.15 -18.80 -18.00
N HIS A 319 3.50 -17.71 -18.69
CA HIS A 319 2.56 -16.63 -18.99
C HIS A 319 1.30 -17.15 -19.70
N ALA A 320 1.47 -18.01 -20.71
CA ALA A 320 0.35 -18.60 -21.44
C ALA A 320 -0.51 -19.55 -20.59
N LYS A 321 -0.01 -20.01 -19.44
CA LYS A 321 -0.63 -21.05 -18.61
C LYS A 321 -1.46 -20.51 -17.45
N LEU A 322 -1.31 -19.24 -17.06
CA LEU A 322 -2.11 -18.65 -16.00
C LEU A 322 -3.53 -18.37 -16.47
N ALA A 323 -4.52 -18.99 -15.85
CA ALA A 323 -5.94 -18.77 -16.17
C ALA A 323 -6.52 -17.53 -15.49
N GLY A 324 -6.03 -17.15 -14.32
CA GLY A 324 -6.40 -15.95 -13.58
C GLY A 324 -5.82 -15.93 -12.18
N TYR A 325 -5.71 -14.74 -11.60
CA TYR A 325 -5.30 -14.48 -10.21
C TYR A 325 -6.38 -13.71 -9.47
N PHE A 326 -6.74 -14.16 -8.27
CA PHE A 326 -7.74 -13.57 -7.39
C PHE A 326 -7.10 -13.12 -6.09
N ASN A 327 -7.09 -11.82 -5.85
CA ASN A 327 -6.48 -11.18 -4.70
C ASN A 327 -7.52 -10.77 -3.65
N VAL A 328 -7.16 -10.82 -2.38
CA VAL A 328 -7.99 -10.36 -1.26
C VAL A 328 -7.19 -9.42 -0.39
N ASP A 329 -7.45 -8.11 -0.54
CA ASP A 329 -6.72 -7.07 0.16
C ASP A 329 -7.47 -5.73 0.13
N ASN A 330 -8.60 -5.67 0.85
CA ASN A 330 -9.39 -4.46 1.09
C ASN A 330 -10.04 -4.51 2.48
N GLY A 331 -9.26 -4.95 3.48
CA GLY A 331 -9.72 -5.10 4.85
C GLY A 331 -10.46 -6.42 5.10
N ALA A 332 -11.23 -6.47 6.18
CA ALA A 332 -11.84 -7.69 6.70
C ALA A 332 -13.34 -7.83 6.43
N GLY A 333 -13.92 -6.98 5.57
CA GLY A 333 -15.36 -6.97 5.31
C GLY A 333 -15.81 -8.06 4.33
N LYS A 334 -17.12 -8.28 4.27
CA LYS A 334 -17.74 -9.21 3.30
C LYS A 334 -17.39 -8.84 1.87
N ILE A 335 -17.18 -9.86 1.04
CA ILE A 335 -17.11 -9.68 -0.41
C ILE A 335 -18.50 -9.34 -0.95
N ARG A 336 -18.57 -8.24 -1.71
CA ARG A 336 -19.79 -7.73 -2.36
C ARG A 336 -19.78 -7.91 -3.87
N GLY A 337 -18.59 -8.20 -4.44
CA GLY A 337 -18.40 -8.35 -5.88
C GLY A 337 -16.95 -8.29 -6.30
N VAL A 338 -16.70 -7.92 -7.56
CA VAL A 338 -15.35 -7.93 -8.16
C VAL A 338 -15.10 -6.66 -8.98
N TYR A 339 -13.88 -6.12 -8.86
CA TYR A 339 -13.33 -5.15 -9.80
C TYR A 339 -12.80 -5.90 -11.03
N LEU A 340 -13.31 -5.58 -12.21
CA LEU A 340 -12.94 -6.27 -13.45
C LEU A 340 -11.61 -5.79 -14.04
N GLN A 341 -11.00 -4.78 -13.45
CA GLN A 341 -9.74 -4.18 -13.91
C GLN A 341 -9.76 -3.83 -15.41
N GLU A 342 -10.86 -3.18 -15.83
CA GLU A 342 -11.13 -2.83 -17.23
C GLU A 342 -11.21 -4.03 -18.21
N ASN A 343 -11.20 -5.24 -17.69
CA ASN A 343 -11.41 -6.46 -18.49
C ASN A 343 -12.90 -6.83 -18.56
N GLY A 344 -13.69 -6.01 -19.26
CA GLY A 344 -15.13 -6.24 -19.42
C GLY A 344 -15.50 -7.57 -20.08
N MET A 345 -14.57 -8.25 -20.74
CA MET A 345 -14.81 -9.55 -21.38
C MET A 345 -15.13 -10.66 -20.38
N VAL A 346 -14.69 -10.53 -19.11
CA VAL A 346 -15.01 -11.51 -18.06
C VAL A 346 -16.38 -11.29 -17.43
N ARG A 347 -17.05 -10.16 -17.67
CA ARG A 347 -18.33 -9.82 -17.05
C ARG A 347 -19.37 -10.92 -17.13
N PRO A 348 -19.74 -11.45 -18.32
CA PRO A 348 -20.77 -12.50 -18.41
C PRO A 348 -20.38 -13.79 -17.69
N ILE A 349 -19.09 -14.07 -17.56
CA ILE A 349 -18.56 -15.23 -16.84
C ILE A 349 -18.76 -15.04 -15.35
N PHE A 350 -18.36 -13.88 -14.81
CA PHE A 350 -18.50 -13.59 -13.38
C PHE A 350 -19.95 -13.39 -12.96
N GLU A 351 -20.81 -12.85 -13.82
CA GLU A 351 -22.27 -12.79 -13.57
C GLU A 351 -22.86 -14.20 -13.34
N ALA A 352 -22.44 -15.17 -14.15
CA ALA A 352 -22.86 -16.57 -14.00
C ALA A 352 -22.33 -17.19 -12.69
N TRP A 353 -21.04 -16.94 -12.34
CA TRP A 353 -20.43 -17.45 -11.11
C TRP A 353 -21.03 -16.81 -9.84
N MET A 354 -21.44 -15.56 -9.93
CA MET A 354 -22.07 -14.84 -8.81
C MET A 354 -23.53 -15.20 -8.59
N ALA A 355 -24.21 -15.75 -9.61
CA ALA A 355 -25.63 -16.05 -9.50
C ALA A 355 -26.00 -16.91 -8.27
N PRO A 356 -25.29 -18.00 -7.93
CA PRO A 356 -25.53 -18.79 -6.73
C PRO A 356 -25.08 -18.12 -5.42
N LEU A 357 -24.31 -17.02 -5.48
CA LEU A 357 -23.75 -16.32 -4.32
C LEU A 357 -24.55 -15.07 -3.94
N ARG A 358 -25.66 -14.79 -4.61
CA ARG A 358 -26.48 -13.58 -4.36
C ARG A 358 -27.00 -13.52 -2.93
N ASP A 359 -27.39 -14.65 -2.36
CA ASP A 359 -27.89 -14.73 -0.97
C ASP A 359 -26.78 -14.43 0.06
N LEU A 360 -25.51 -14.52 -0.36
CA LEU A 360 -24.36 -14.08 0.44
C LEU A 360 -24.05 -12.58 0.28
N GLY A 361 -24.82 -11.87 -0.56
CA GLY A 361 -24.64 -10.44 -0.81
C GLY A 361 -23.62 -10.10 -1.90
N VAL A 362 -23.22 -11.08 -2.73
CA VAL A 362 -22.27 -10.91 -3.85
C VAL A 362 -23.06 -10.53 -5.09
N THR A 363 -23.19 -9.23 -5.37
CA THR A 363 -24.11 -8.73 -6.40
C THR A 363 -23.49 -7.75 -7.38
N THR A 364 -22.25 -7.30 -7.13
CA THR A 364 -21.68 -6.13 -7.81
C THR A 364 -20.50 -6.50 -8.69
N LEU A 365 -20.59 -6.15 -9.97
CA LEU A 365 -19.43 -6.13 -10.88
C LEU A 365 -19.21 -4.70 -11.35
N THR A 366 -17.99 -4.24 -11.25
CA THR A 366 -17.59 -2.93 -11.78
C THR A 366 -16.48 -3.08 -12.79
N ASN A 367 -16.60 -2.36 -13.92
CA ASN A 367 -15.52 -2.31 -14.90
C ASN A 367 -14.35 -1.42 -14.47
N ARG A 368 -14.51 -0.76 -13.32
CA ARG A 368 -13.44 0.05 -12.72
C ARG A 368 -12.27 -0.85 -12.36
N ASP A 369 -11.10 -0.26 -12.32
CA ASP A 369 -9.93 -0.80 -11.64
C ASP A 369 -9.96 -0.45 -10.15
N THR A 370 -9.13 -1.15 -9.40
CA THR A 370 -8.70 -0.71 -8.06
C THR A 370 -7.17 -0.76 -8.03
N GLU A 371 -6.59 0.02 -7.15
CA GLU A 371 -5.15 0.22 -7.08
C GLU A 371 -4.59 -0.35 -5.76
N GLY A 372 -3.27 -0.37 -5.64
CA GLY A 372 -2.54 -0.48 -4.40
C GLY A 372 -2.33 -1.89 -3.88
N THR A 373 -2.45 -2.96 -4.71
CA THR A 373 -2.18 -4.32 -4.22
C THR A 373 -1.78 -5.31 -5.33
N ASP A 374 -1.40 -6.51 -4.96
CA ASP A 374 -0.66 -7.53 -5.72
C ASP A 374 -1.28 -7.98 -7.06
N HIS A 375 -2.61 -7.87 -7.25
CA HIS A 375 -3.24 -8.19 -8.53
C HIS A 375 -2.71 -7.31 -9.67
N LEU A 376 -2.22 -6.12 -9.36
CA LEU A 376 -1.65 -5.18 -10.33
C LEU A 376 -0.38 -5.72 -10.97
N SER A 377 0.40 -6.52 -10.26
CA SER A 377 1.60 -7.17 -10.83
C SER A 377 1.25 -8.07 -12.00
N PHE A 378 0.12 -8.77 -11.92
CA PHE A 378 -0.40 -9.64 -12.98
C PHE A 378 -1.04 -8.81 -14.10
N ASP A 379 -1.88 -7.86 -13.74
CA ASP A 379 -2.57 -6.99 -14.69
C ASP A 379 -1.59 -6.19 -15.57
N ALA A 380 -0.48 -5.73 -14.97
CA ALA A 380 0.57 -4.99 -15.66
C ALA A 380 1.22 -5.74 -16.83
N VAL A 381 1.13 -7.05 -16.86
CA VAL A 381 1.66 -7.90 -17.95
C VAL A 381 0.54 -8.58 -18.75
N GLY A 382 -0.69 -8.03 -18.72
CA GLY A 382 -1.83 -8.52 -19.48
C GLY A 382 -2.42 -9.84 -18.97
N LEU A 383 -2.07 -10.28 -17.78
CA LEU A 383 -2.67 -11.44 -17.13
C LEU A 383 -3.94 -11.05 -16.37
N PRO A 384 -4.98 -11.93 -16.33
CA PRO A 384 -6.20 -11.65 -15.59
C PRO A 384 -5.94 -11.64 -14.07
N GLY A 385 -5.72 -10.47 -13.50
CA GLY A 385 -5.57 -10.22 -12.06
C GLY A 385 -6.78 -9.45 -11.55
N PHE A 386 -7.44 -9.93 -10.50
CA PHE A 386 -8.66 -9.34 -9.98
C PHE A 386 -8.60 -9.13 -8.47
N GLN A 387 -9.23 -8.04 -8.03
CA GLN A 387 -9.45 -7.72 -6.62
C GLN A 387 -10.94 -7.73 -6.32
N PHE A 388 -11.33 -8.24 -5.15
CA PHE A 388 -12.72 -8.24 -4.71
C PHE A 388 -13.14 -6.89 -4.14
N ILE A 389 -14.42 -6.55 -4.34
CA ILE A 389 -15.08 -5.46 -3.65
C ILE A 389 -15.45 -5.97 -2.26
N GLN A 390 -14.89 -5.39 -1.20
CA GLN A 390 -15.20 -5.73 0.19
C GLN A 390 -15.93 -4.59 0.88
N ASP A 391 -16.82 -4.92 1.83
CA ASP A 391 -17.38 -3.89 2.70
C ASP A 391 -16.23 -3.15 3.40
N PRO A 392 -16.22 -1.81 3.40
CA PRO A 392 -15.08 -1.06 3.90
C PRO A 392 -14.87 -1.19 5.41
N LEU A 393 -15.92 -1.50 6.19
CA LEU A 393 -15.90 -1.45 7.64
C LEU A 393 -15.24 -0.15 8.11
N ASP A 394 -14.21 -0.24 8.94
CA ASP A 394 -13.38 0.87 9.37
C ASP A 394 -11.94 0.79 8.83
N TYR A 395 -11.73 0.02 7.77
CA TYR A 395 -10.41 -0.17 7.16
C TYR A 395 -9.73 1.16 6.83
N ARG A 396 -10.37 1.98 5.98
CA ARG A 396 -9.80 3.26 5.55
C ARG A 396 -9.83 4.35 6.62
N SER A 397 -10.75 4.26 7.59
CA SER A 397 -10.93 5.29 8.61
C SER A 397 -10.07 5.07 9.86
N ARG A 398 -9.69 3.82 10.14
CA ARG A 398 -9.04 3.47 11.41
C ARG A 398 -7.89 2.49 11.30
N THR A 399 -8.04 1.37 10.57
CA THR A 399 -7.09 0.25 10.71
C THR A 399 -5.97 0.27 9.67
N HIS A 400 -6.22 0.67 8.43
CA HIS A 400 -5.24 0.68 7.35
C HIS A 400 -3.97 1.44 7.73
N HIS A 401 -2.86 0.73 7.92
CA HIS A 401 -1.53 1.22 8.31
C HIS A 401 -1.47 1.91 9.69
N SER A 402 -2.33 1.53 10.62
CA SER A 402 -2.40 2.16 11.94
C SER A 402 -2.16 1.18 13.10
N GLU A 403 -1.97 1.74 14.31
CA GLU A 403 -1.87 0.97 15.54
C GLU A 403 -3.17 0.23 15.91
N LEU A 404 -4.30 0.58 15.28
CA LEU A 404 -5.60 -0.05 15.48
C LEU A 404 -5.84 -1.24 14.55
N ASP A 405 -4.88 -1.62 13.73
CA ASP A 405 -4.99 -2.83 12.92
C ASP A 405 -4.80 -4.08 13.76
N THR A 406 -5.85 -4.43 14.50
CA THR A 406 -5.89 -5.50 15.51
C THR A 406 -7.05 -6.46 15.26
N PHE A 407 -6.96 -7.64 15.88
CA PHE A 407 -7.85 -8.78 15.65
C PHE A 407 -9.35 -8.47 15.87
N ASP A 408 -9.68 -7.57 16.78
CA ASP A 408 -11.05 -7.14 17.07
C ASP A 408 -11.74 -6.39 15.93
N HIS A 409 -10.96 -5.95 14.92
CA HIS A 409 -11.47 -5.35 13.67
C HIS A 409 -11.71 -6.37 12.54
N ALA A 410 -11.51 -7.67 12.79
CA ALA A 410 -11.68 -8.75 11.81
C ALA A 410 -12.90 -9.63 12.12
N PRO A 411 -14.13 -9.30 11.62
CA PRO A 411 -15.35 -10.04 11.94
C PRO A 411 -15.33 -11.43 11.33
N ALA A 412 -15.35 -12.48 12.17
CA ALA A 412 -15.26 -13.87 11.73
C ALA A 412 -16.33 -14.26 10.69
N GLY A 413 -17.57 -13.76 10.84
CA GLY A 413 -18.65 -14.06 9.88
C GLY A 413 -18.41 -13.50 8.49
N ASP A 414 -17.72 -12.36 8.38
CA ASP A 414 -17.37 -11.73 7.11
C ASP A 414 -16.23 -12.50 6.43
N LEU A 415 -15.22 -12.92 7.20
CA LEU A 415 -14.10 -13.73 6.69
C LEU A 415 -14.58 -15.11 6.20
N LEU A 416 -15.51 -15.75 6.92
CA LEU A 416 -16.10 -17.01 6.48
C LEU A 416 -16.86 -16.86 5.15
N GLN A 417 -17.64 -15.77 5.00
CA GLN A 417 -18.31 -15.46 3.74
C GLN A 417 -17.30 -15.23 2.62
N ALA A 418 -16.25 -14.43 2.87
CA ALA A 418 -15.22 -14.13 1.89
C ALA A 418 -14.48 -15.40 1.44
N ALA A 419 -14.15 -16.31 2.36
CA ALA A 419 -13.50 -17.58 2.03
C ALA A 419 -14.39 -18.48 1.16
N ALA A 420 -15.69 -18.56 1.44
CA ALA A 420 -16.63 -19.30 0.63
C ALA A 420 -16.77 -18.72 -0.80
N VAL A 421 -16.83 -17.40 -0.91
CA VAL A 421 -16.89 -16.70 -2.21
C VAL A 421 -15.61 -16.92 -3.00
N LEU A 422 -14.46 -16.72 -2.39
CA LEU A 422 -13.15 -16.94 -3.05
C LEU A 422 -13.00 -18.40 -3.50
N ALA A 423 -13.36 -19.36 -2.65
CA ALA A 423 -13.32 -20.79 -3.01
C ALA A 423 -14.20 -21.10 -4.22
N SER A 424 -15.39 -20.50 -4.31
CA SER A 424 -16.30 -20.68 -5.45
C SER A 424 -15.70 -20.12 -6.74
N PHE A 425 -15.18 -18.87 -6.72
CA PHE A 425 -14.54 -18.26 -7.89
C PHE A 425 -13.34 -19.06 -8.38
N VAL A 426 -12.49 -19.50 -7.46
CA VAL A 426 -11.31 -20.32 -7.81
C VAL A 426 -11.72 -21.68 -8.37
N TYR A 427 -12.74 -22.31 -7.80
CA TYR A 427 -13.28 -23.57 -8.30
C TYR A 427 -13.84 -23.45 -9.71
N ASP A 428 -14.64 -22.43 -9.97
CA ASP A 428 -15.22 -22.15 -11.28
C ASP A 428 -14.14 -21.84 -12.31
N ALA A 429 -13.13 -21.03 -11.97
CA ALA A 429 -12.00 -20.75 -12.83
C ALA A 429 -11.16 -22.00 -13.14
N ALA A 430 -10.96 -22.88 -12.13
CA ALA A 430 -10.20 -24.11 -12.30
C ALA A 430 -10.91 -25.13 -13.19
N ASN A 431 -12.25 -25.10 -13.28
CA ASN A 431 -13.04 -26.08 -14.02
C ASN A 431 -13.66 -25.54 -15.33
N ARG A 432 -13.55 -24.22 -15.58
CA ARG A 432 -14.03 -23.64 -16.83
C ARG A 432 -13.34 -24.29 -18.05
N PRO A 433 -14.04 -24.62 -19.14
CA PRO A 433 -13.44 -25.21 -20.31
C PRO A 433 -12.30 -24.38 -20.92
N GLU A 434 -12.53 -23.08 -21.12
CA GLU A 434 -11.54 -22.12 -21.61
C GLU A 434 -10.91 -21.32 -20.48
N MET A 435 -9.75 -20.73 -20.72
CA MET A 435 -9.15 -19.72 -19.83
C MET A 435 -10.02 -18.46 -19.77
N LEU A 436 -9.85 -17.65 -18.73
CA LEU A 436 -10.45 -16.33 -18.69
C LEU A 436 -9.90 -15.46 -19.83
N PRO A 437 -10.76 -14.65 -20.46
CA PRO A 437 -10.33 -13.67 -21.45
C PRO A 437 -9.27 -12.72 -20.86
N ARG A 438 -8.31 -12.34 -21.68
CA ARG A 438 -7.19 -11.47 -21.30
C ARG A 438 -7.26 -10.15 -22.04
N LYS A 439 -6.86 -9.09 -21.38
CA LYS A 439 -6.51 -7.85 -22.06
C LYS A 439 -5.32 -8.09 -23.00
N PRO A 440 -5.15 -7.27 -24.04
CA PRO A 440 -3.94 -7.32 -24.85
C PRO A 440 -2.69 -7.15 -23.97
N LEU A 441 -1.60 -7.84 -24.33
CA LEU A 441 -0.31 -7.61 -23.68
C LEU A 441 0.07 -6.13 -23.89
N PRO A 442 0.38 -5.39 -22.80
CA PRO A 442 0.79 -4.00 -22.95
C PRO A 442 2.05 -3.84 -23.80
N PRO A 443 2.28 -2.70 -24.43
CA PRO A 443 3.52 -2.42 -25.12
C PRO A 443 4.70 -2.35 -24.14
N ALA A 444 5.90 -2.68 -24.60
CA ALA A 444 7.13 -2.46 -23.84
C ALA A 444 7.24 -0.97 -23.43
N LEU A 445 7.77 -0.73 -22.24
CA LEU A 445 7.98 0.63 -21.77
C LEU A 445 9.07 1.33 -22.59
N PRO A 446 8.96 2.66 -22.79
CA PRO A 446 10.03 3.42 -23.40
C PRO A 446 11.29 3.35 -22.52
N PRO A 447 12.47 3.54 -23.10
CA PRO A 447 13.69 3.62 -22.30
C PRO A 447 13.58 4.69 -21.22
N LYS A 448 13.98 4.35 -19.99
CA LYS A 448 14.06 5.32 -18.90
C LYS A 448 15.09 6.38 -19.29
N ARG A 449 14.66 7.63 -19.39
CA ARG A 449 15.58 8.75 -19.69
C ARG A 449 16.50 8.95 -18.49
N GLU A 450 17.80 9.10 -18.74
CA GLU A 450 18.68 9.58 -17.69
C GLU A 450 18.24 10.98 -17.26
N PRO A 451 18.22 11.28 -15.94
CA PRO A 451 17.97 12.63 -15.50
C PRO A 451 18.94 13.55 -16.21
N SER A 452 18.44 14.58 -16.90
CA SER A 452 19.32 15.58 -17.46
C SER A 452 20.12 16.19 -16.32
N LEU A 453 21.41 15.90 -16.27
CA LEU A 453 22.36 16.58 -15.39
C LEU A 453 22.48 18.04 -15.88
N SER A 454 21.46 18.81 -15.72
CA SER A 454 21.57 20.27 -15.74
C SER A 454 22.14 20.66 -14.37
N SER A 455 23.45 20.57 -14.25
CA SER A 455 24.18 21.26 -13.20
C SER A 455 23.83 22.73 -13.28
N PRO A 456 23.32 23.36 -12.23
CA PRO A 456 23.39 24.81 -12.16
C PRO A 456 24.87 25.20 -12.06
N ARG A 457 25.32 26.00 -13.00
CA ARG A 457 26.57 26.75 -12.88
C ARG A 457 26.45 27.80 -11.79
#